data_253c3c81745439ee6f0726a84ae84a63
#
_entry.id   253c3c81745439ee6f0726a84ae84a63
#
_cell.length_a   1.000
_cell.length_b   1.000
_cell.length_c   1.000
_cell.angle_alpha   90.00
_cell.angle_beta   90.00
_cell.angle_gamma   90.00
#
_symmetry.space_group_name_H-M   'P 1'
#
loop_
_entity.id
_entity.type
_entity.pdbx_description
1 polymer ?
#
loop_
_entity_poly.entity_id
_entity_poly.type
_entity_poly.pdbx_seq_one_letter_code
_entity_poly.pdbx_strand_id
1 'polypeptide(L)'
;SVGSIVGQLAKADGLNVVGVAGSDEKCQWLTKELGFDGAINYKTDDLDAKLTGLAPMGIDMYFENTGGPIQQHVMNHMNAHGRIVVCGMIADYSAAVPSAGPNWVSIIKKRLTIQGFTMPDHFGEVPALVAKLAPYVMAGKIKHRAHVIEGLESSIDGLNLLFTGGNKGKLIVKL
;
A
#
# COMPACT_ATOMS: atom_id res chain seq x y z
N SER A 1 -4.53 5.55 -1.48
CA SER A 1 -3.82 6.68 -2.08
C SER A 1 -2.40 6.29 -2.49
N VAL A 2 -1.41 6.23 -1.59
CA VAL A 2 0.00 5.95 -1.99
C VAL A 2 0.14 4.58 -2.65
N GLY A 3 -0.28 3.51 -2.00
CA GLY A 3 -0.15 2.15 -2.53
C GLY A 3 -0.77 1.95 -3.90
N SER A 4 -1.88 2.63 -4.22
CA SER A 4 -2.48 2.53 -5.56
C SER A 4 -1.62 3.16 -6.65
N ILE A 5 -0.85 4.21 -6.35
CA ILE A 5 0.10 4.80 -7.31
C ILE A 5 1.33 3.90 -7.46
N VAL A 6 1.88 3.43 -6.34
CA VAL A 6 3.04 2.51 -6.34
C VAL A 6 2.74 1.27 -7.18
N GLY A 7 1.58 0.64 -6.98
CA GLY A 7 1.22 -0.55 -7.75
C GLY A 7 1.03 -0.28 -9.24
N GLN A 8 0.47 0.87 -9.63
CA GLN A 8 0.36 1.24 -11.03
C GLN A 8 1.73 1.51 -11.69
N LEU A 9 2.67 2.12 -10.96
CA LEU A 9 4.04 2.27 -11.42
C LEU A 9 4.71 0.91 -11.62
N ALA A 10 4.57 0.00 -10.65
CA ALA A 10 5.06 -1.36 -10.77
C ALA A 10 4.45 -2.10 -11.97
N LYS A 11 3.14 -1.91 -12.23
CA LYS A 11 2.50 -2.44 -13.44
C LYS A 11 3.07 -1.85 -14.72
N ALA A 12 3.36 -0.55 -14.75
CA ALA A 12 3.97 0.11 -15.89
C ALA A 12 5.38 -0.43 -16.20
N ASP A 13 6.09 -0.88 -15.17
CA ASP A 13 7.40 -1.55 -15.28
C ASP A 13 7.28 -3.06 -15.57
N GLY A 14 6.07 -3.57 -15.82
CA GLY A 14 5.83 -4.97 -16.20
C GLY A 14 5.82 -5.96 -15.03
N LEU A 15 5.74 -5.48 -13.78
CA LEU A 15 5.73 -6.34 -12.62
C LEU A 15 4.35 -6.95 -12.37
N ASN A 16 4.33 -8.11 -11.72
CA ASN A 16 3.12 -8.70 -11.13
C ASN A 16 2.79 -7.97 -9.83
N VAL A 17 1.56 -7.48 -9.69
CA VAL A 17 1.16 -6.66 -8.56
C VAL A 17 -0.08 -7.21 -7.87
N VAL A 18 0.05 -7.54 -6.60
CA VAL A 18 -1.07 -7.93 -5.73
C VAL A 18 -1.29 -6.81 -4.71
N GLY A 19 -2.52 -6.32 -4.63
CA GLY A 19 -2.92 -5.31 -3.66
C GLY A 19 -3.66 -5.89 -2.46
N VAL A 20 -3.48 -5.30 -1.29
CA VAL A 20 -4.25 -5.63 -0.08
C VAL A 20 -5.11 -4.43 0.30
N ALA A 21 -6.39 -4.64 0.52
CA ALA A 21 -7.35 -3.59 0.85
C ALA A 21 -8.41 -4.10 1.84
N GLY A 22 -9.16 -3.18 2.44
CA GLY A 22 -10.12 -3.51 3.50
C GLY A 22 -11.58 -3.57 3.05
N SER A 23 -11.85 -3.73 1.75
CA SER A 23 -13.19 -4.00 1.22
C SER A 23 -13.15 -4.55 -0.20
N ASP A 24 -14.19 -5.32 -0.57
CA ASP A 24 -14.33 -5.89 -1.92
C ASP A 24 -14.40 -4.79 -3.00
N GLU A 25 -15.07 -3.67 -2.72
CA GLU A 25 -15.13 -2.54 -3.64
C GLU A 25 -13.71 -2.01 -3.96
N LYS A 26 -12.85 -1.88 -2.93
CA LYS A 26 -11.46 -1.46 -3.13
C LYS A 26 -10.66 -2.50 -3.90
N CYS A 27 -10.84 -3.78 -3.61
CA CYS A 27 -10.21 -4.87 -4.34
C CYS A 27 -10.61 -4.89 -5.82
N GLN A 28 -11.91 -4.70 -6.10
CA GLN A 28 -12.41 -4.60 -7.47
C GLN A 28 -11.83 -3.37 -8.20
N TRP A 29 -11.72 -2.24 -7.52
CA TRP A 29 -11.09 -1.05 -8.10
C TRP A 29 -9.63 -1.29 -8.46
N LEU A 30 -8.85 -1.93 -7.58
CA LEU A 30 -7.45 -2.27 -7.84
C LEU A 30 -7.30 -3.15 -9.09
N THR A 31 -8.13 -4.20 -9.22
CA THR A 31 -8.01 -5.15 -10.32
C THR A 31 -8.63 -4.65 -11.63
N LYS A 32 -9.87 -4.13 -11.57
CA LYS A 32 -10.61 -3.77 -12.78
C LYS A 32 -10.22 -2.41 -13.38
N GLU A 33 -9.83 -1.46 -12.53
CA GLU A 33 -9.52 -0.11 -13.00
C GLU A 33 -8.03 0.21 -13.00
N LEU A 34 -7.26 -0.30 -12.03
CA LEU A 34 -5.83 -0.01 -11.92
C LEU A 34 -4.93 -1.10 -12.52
N GLY A 35 -5.52 -2.22 -12.97
CA GLY A 35 -4.80 -3.28 -13.68
C GLY A 35 -3.90 -4.14 -12.80
N PHE A 36 -4.14 -4.21 -11.49
CA PHE A 36 -3.44 -5.14 -10.60
C PHE A 36 -3.80 -6.58 -10.97
N ASP A 37 -2.85 -7.49 -10.85
CA ASP A 37 -3.04 -8.92 -11.18
C ASP A 37 -3.90 -9.65 -10.15
N GLY A 38 -3.96 -9.11 -8.92
CA GLY A 38 -4.82 -9.61 -7.88
C GLY A 38 -5.05 -8.59 -6.77
N ALA A 39 -6.07 -8.84 -5.96
CA ALA A 39 -6.33 -8.07 -4.76
C ALA A 39 -6.92 -8.96 -3.67
N ILE A 40 -6.61 -8.64 -2.43
CA ILE A 40 -7.01 -9.40 -1.23
C ILE A 40 -7.76 -8.46 -0.29
N ASN A 41 -8.96 -8.86 0.12
CA ASN A 41 -9.67 -8.19 1.19
C ASN A 41 -9.23 -8.78 2.54
N TYR A 42 -8.30 -8.10 3.24
CA TYR A 42 -7.73 -8.61 4.49
C TYR A 42 -8.74 -8.81 5.63
N LYS A 43 -9.96 -8.28 5.49
CA LYS A 43 -11.02 -8.44 6.50
C LYS A 43 -11.84 -9.72 6.34
N THR A 44 -11.88 -10.28 5.15
CA THR A 44 -12.75 -11.41 4.81
C THR A 44 -12.03 -12.59 4.20
N ASP A 45 -10.88 -12.35 3.54
CA ASP A 45 -10.11 -13.39 2.88
C ASP A 45 -9.09 -14.03 3.83
N ASP A 46 -8.76 -15.29 3.58
CA ASP A 46 -7.57 -15.93 4.12
C ASP A 46 -6.35 -15.40 3.37
N LEU A 47 -5.53 -14.59 4.06
CA LEU A 47 -4.36 -13.94 3.48
C LEU A 47 -3.34 -14.93 2.93
N ASP A 48 -3.01 -16.00 3.68
CA ASP A 48 -2.00 -16.97 3.27
C ASP A 48 -2.46 -17.78 2.06
N ALA A 49 -3.72 -18.24 2.05
CA ALA A 49 -4.29 -18.95 0.91
C ALA A 49 -4.32 -18.09 -0.35
N LYS A 50 -4.74 -16.82 -0.21
CA LYS A 50 -4.78 -15.86 -1.33
C LYS A 50 -3.40 -15.50 -1.83
N LEU A 51 -2.43 -15.24 -0.94
CA LEU A 51 -1.05 -14.96 -1.33
C LEU A 51 -0.42 -16.15 -2.06
N THR A 52 -0.65 -17.38 -1.58
CA THR A 52 -0.20 -18.60 -2.27
C THR A 52 -0.77 -18.68 -3.70
N GLY A 53 -2.04 -18.37 -3.88
CA GLY A 53 -2.69 -18.43 -5.19
C GLY A 53 -2.29 -17.32 -6.15
N LEU A 54 -2.14 -16.08 -5.64
CA LEU A 54 -1.85 -14.89 -6.45
C LEU A 54 -0.36 -14.64 -6.68
N ALA A 55 0.49 -15.14 -5.77
CA ALA A 55 1.94 -15.04 -5.87
C ALA A 55 2.60 -16.43 -5.68
N PRO A 56 2.31 -17.42 -6.55
CA PRO A 56 2.79 -18.79 -6.37
C PRO A 56 4.31 -18.92 -6.41
N MET A 57 5.00 -17.94 -7.01
CA MET A 57 6.47 -17.88 -7.04
C MET A 57 7.05 -17.08 -5.87
N GLY A 58 6.22 -16.67 -4.91
CA GLY A 58 6.60 -15.81 -3.79
C GLY A 58 6.61 -14.32 -4.13
N ILE A 59 7.07 -13.50 -3.18
CA ILE A 59 7.04 -12.04 -3.25
C ILE A 59 8.48 -11.52 -3.20
N ASP A 60 8.88 -10.74 -4.20
CA ASP A 60 10.21 -10.14 -4.29
C ASP A 60 10.27 -8.75 -3.66
N MET A 61 9.16 -7.99 -3.73
CA MET A 61 9.06 -6.65 -3.18
C MET A 61 7.75 -6.45 -2.42
N TYR A 62 7.87 -5.91 -1.22
CA TYR A 62 6.73 -5.50 -0.41
C TYR A 62 6.80 -4.01 -0.11
N PHE A 63 5.78 -3.27 -0.56
CA PHE A 63 5.58 -1.87 -0.18
C PHE A 63 4.64 -1.82 1.03
N GLU A 64 5.21 -1.57 2.19
CA GLU A 64 4.50 -1.56 3.46
C GLU A 64 4.01 -0.15 3.81
N ASN A 65 2.70 -0.02 4.01
CA ASN A 65 2.06 1.23 4.42
C ASN A 65 0.95 1.02 5.48
N THR A 66 0.75 -0.20 5.95
CA THR A 66 -0.36 -0.57 6.83
C THR A 66 0.09 -1.05 8.20
N GLY A 67 1.07 -1.93 8.25
CA GLY A 67 1.49 -2.60 9.48
C GLY A 67 0.53 -3.70 9.93
N GLY A 68 0.61 -4.06 11.21
CA GLY A 68 -0.30 -5.03 11.82
C GLY A 68 -0.13 -6.46 11.32
N PRO A 69 -1.17 -7.30 11.46
CA PRO A 69 -1.09 -8.73 11.11
C PRO A 69 -0.75 -9.01 9.65
N ILE A 70 -1.12 -8.14 8.71
CA ILE A 70 -0.84 -8.29 7.28
C ILE A 70 0.65 -8.46 7.04
N GLN A 71 1.47 -7.72 7.77
CA GLN A 71 2.92 -7.69 7.64
C GLN A 71 3.54 -9.09 7.82
N GLN A 72 3.10 -9.85 8.82
CA GLN A 72 3.61 -11.21 9.07
C GLN A 72 3.24 -12.16 7.93
N HIS A 73 2.00 -12.10 7.44
CA HIS A 73 1.56 -12.95 6.33
C HIS A 73 2.39 -12.67 5.08
N VAL A 74 2.56 -11.40 4.71
CA VAL A 74 3.38 -11.06 3.53
C VAL A 74 4.83 -11.49 3.72
N MET A 75 5.44 -11.28 4.90
CA MET A 75 6.82 -11.72 5.18
C MET A 75 7.01 -13.23 5.07
N ASN A 76 5.99 -14.03 5.41
CA ASN A 76 6.04 -15.47 5.23
C ASN A 76 6.14 -15.88 3.75
N HIS A 77 5.59 -15.08 2.85
CA HIS A 77 5.59 -15.32 1.40
C HIS A 77 6.75 -14.63 0.64
N MET A 78 7.59 -13.84 1.32
CA MET A 78 8.75 -13.20 0.70
C MET A 78 9.76 -14.21 0.17
N ASN A 79 10.34 -13.93 -0.97
CA ASN A 79 11.46 -14.67 -1.55
C ASN A 79 12.78 -14.36 -0.81
N ALA A 80 13.78 -15.21 -1.02
CA ALA A 80 15.15 -14.91 -0.58
C ALA A 80 15.66 -13.65 -1.31
N HIS A 81 16.34 -12.76 -0.57
CA HIS A 81 16.80 -11.45 -1.04
C HIS A 81 15.69 -10.47 -1.39
N GLY A 82 14.44 -10.75 -0.98
CA GLY A 82 13.31 -9.84 -1.14
C GLY A 82 13.53 -8.50 -0.43
N ARG A 83 12.84 -7.48 -0.90
CA ARG A 83 12.95 -6.11 -0.38
C ARG A 83 11.61 -5.65 0.22
N ILE A 84 11.69 -5.02 1.39
CA ILE A 84 10.54 -4.41 2.06
C ILE A 84 10.82 -2.91 2.20
N VAL A 85 9.96 -2.10 1.60
CA VAL A 85 9.99 -0.64 1.72
C VAL A 85 8.92 -0.20 2.70
N VAL A 86 9.32 0.33 3.84
CA VAL A 86 8.41 0.77 4.91
C VAL A 86 8.13 2.26 4.74
N CYS A 87 6.94 2.56 4.22
CA CYS A 87 6.44 3.93 4.02
C CYS A 87 5.59 4.40 5.21
N GLY A 88 4.89 3.48 5.86
CA GLY A 88 4.02 3.78 6.98
C GLY A 88 3.46 2.52 7.63
N MET A 89 2.86 2.69 8.81
CA MET A 89 2.25 1.61 9.60
C MET A 89 0.96 2.13 10.25
N ILE A 90 -0.01 2.52 9.41
CA ILE A 90 -1.20 3.25 9.87
C ILE A 90 -2.04 2.46 10.89
N ALA A 91 -1.98 1.14 10.86
CA ALA A 91 -2.68 0.28 11.83
C ALA A 91 -2.14 0.47 13.26
N ASP A 92 -0.89 0.91 13.41
CA ASP A 92 -0.23 1.06 14.71
C ASP A 92 -0.23 2.51 15.22
N TYR A 93 -0.53 3.52 14.37
CA TYR A 93 -0.43 4.94 14.77
C TYR A 93 -1.40 5.37 15.86
N SER A 94 -2.57 4.74 15.96
CA SER A 94 -3.56 5.02 16.99
C SER A 94 -3.78 3.85 17.95
N ALA A 95 -3.00 2.78 17.82
CA ALA A 95 -3.13 1.59 18.66
C ALA A 95 -2.60 1.88 20.08
N ALA A 96 -3.40 1.58 21.10
CA ALA A 96 -2.99 1.70 22.50
C ALA A 96 -1.81 0.75 22.82
N VAL A 97 -1.75 -0.38 22.15
CA VAL A 97 -0.64 -1.34 22.20
C VAL A 97 -0.22 -1.61 20.76
N PRO A 98 1.02 -1.28 20.38
CA PRO A 98 1.54 -1.57 19.05
C PRO A 98 1.45 -3.07 18.72
N SER A 99 1.31 -3.40 17.45
CA SER A 99 1.35 -4.78 16.97
C SER A 99 2.66 -5.47 17.37
N ALA A 100 2.61 -6.78 17.59
CA ALA A 100 3.80 -7.55 18.01
C ALA A 100 4.95 -7.51 16.97
N GLY A 101 4.70 -7.00 15.78
CA GLY A 101 5.66 -7.00 14.69
C GLY A 101 5.87 -8.40 14.09
N PRO A 102 6.57 -8.47 12.96
CA PRO A 102 6.85 -9.72 12.29
C PRO A 102 7.94 -10.55 13.00
N ASN A 103 8.00 -11.82 12.65
CA ASN A 103 9.10 -12.69 13.09
C ASN A 103 10.41 -12.29 12.39
N TRP A 104 11.26 -11.56 13.12
CA TRP A 104 12.56 -11.06 12.62
C TRP A 104 13.52 -12.15 12.15
N VAL A 105 13.36 -13.40 12.60
CA VAL A 105 14.14 -14.56 12.09
C VAL A 105 13.97 -14.74 10.59
N SER A 106 12.85 -14.30 10.02
CA SER A 106 12.61 -14.31 8.57
C SER A 106 13.62 -13.47 7.81
N ILE A 107 14.13 -12.38 8.40
CA ILE A 107 15.15 -11.53 7.76
C ILE A 107 16.42 -12.35 7.52
N ILE A 108 16.88 -13.07 8.54
CA ILE A 108 18.09 -13.90 8.45
C ILE A 108 17.87 -15.04 7.46
N LYS A 109 16.77 -15.80 7.61
CA LYS A 109 16.49 -16.98 6.78
C LYS A 109 16.37 -16.62 5.29
N LYS A 110 15.74 -15.49 5.00
CA LYS A 110 15.48 -15.03 3.63
C LYS A 110 16.46 -13.94 3.15
N ARG A 111 17.40 -13.49 4.01
CA ARG A 111 18.36 -12.39 3.72
C ARG A 111 17.62 -11.15 3.18
N LEU A 112 16.52 -10.77 3.85
CA LEU A 112 15.68 -9.66 3.43
C LEU A 112 16.39 -8.32 3.63
N THR A 113 16.13 -7.36 2.75
CA THR A 113 16.45 -5.96 2.94
C THR A 113 15.18 -5.22 3.36
N ILE A 114 15.22 -4.55 4.51
CA ILE A 114 14.10 -3.71 5.00
C ILE A 114 14.60 -2.29 5.11
N GLN A 115 13.91 -1.36 4.45
CA GLN A 115 14.29 0.04 4.43
C GLN A 115 13.07 0.93 4.67
N GLY A 116 13.15 1.78 5.69
CA GLY A 116 12.22 2.87 5.91
C GLY A 116 12.62 4.13 5.13
N PHE A 117 11.65 4.98 4.82
CA PHE A 117 11.91 6.32 4.30
C PHE A 117 10.85 7.31 4.79
N THR A 118 11.18 8.58 4.76
CA THR A 118 10.25 9.66 5.06
C THR A 118 10.33 10.75 3.99
N MET A 119 9.20 11.35 3.65
CA MET A 119 9.13 12.37 2.59
C MET A 119 10.00 13.62 2.83
N PRO A 120 10.17 14.13 4.06
CA PRO A 120 11.05 15.26 4.31
C PRO A 120 12.47 15.08 3.78
N ASP A 121 13.02 13.89 3.83
CA ASP A 121 14.38 13.60 3.34
C ASP A 121 14.49 13.75 1.81
N HIS A 122 13.36 13.73 1.11
CA HIS A 122 13.25 13.72 -0.35
C HIS A 122 12.62 14.99 -0.94
N PHE A 123 12.37 16.02 -0.13
CA PHE A 123 11.75 17.26 -0.64
C PHE A 123 12.54 17.92 -1.77
N GLY A 124 13.87 17.83 -1.75
CA GLY A 124 14.71 18.33 -2.84
C GLY A 124 14.54 17.58 -4.17
N GLU A 125 14.06 16.34 -4.12
CA GLU A 125 13.85 15.48 -5.30
C GLU A 125 12.45 15.63 -5.91
N VAL A 126 11.51 16.28 -5.20
CA VAL A 126 10.10 16.39 -5.62
C VAL A 126 9.93 16.93 -7.04
N PRO A 127 10.64 17.99 -7.49
CA PRO A 127 10.50 18.47 -8.86
C PRO A 127 10.85 17.40 -9.91
N ALA A 128 11.93 16.63 -9.68
CA ALA A 128 12.34 15.56 -10.57
C ALA A 128 11.36 14.36 -10.56
N LEU A 129 10.82 14.03 -9.38
CA LEU A 129 9.81 12.99 -9.24
C LEU A 129 8.49 13.37 -9.92
N VAL A 130 8.06 14.62 -9.77
CA VAL A 130 6.88 15.14 -10.48
C VAL A 130 7.07 15.08 -11.98
N ALA A 131 8.26 15.50 -12.49
CA ALA A 131 8.56 15.42 -13.91
C ALA A 131 8.52 13.98 -14.45
N LYS A 132 8.91 12.99 -13.66
CA LYS A 132 8.79 11.56 -14.03
C LYS A 132 7.37 11.07 -14.02
N LEU A 133 6.53 11.51 -13.08
CA LEU A 133 5.16 11.02 -12.91
C LEU A 133 4.16 11.72 -13.86
N ALA A 134 4.36 13.00 -14.13
CA ALA A 134 3.43 13.80 -14.93
C ALA A 134 3.07 13.16 -16.28
N PRO A 135 4.00 12.62 -17.09
CA PRO A 135 3.66 11.97 -18.35
C PRO A 135 2.71 10.78 -18.19
N TYR A 136 2.85 9.98 -17.13
CA TYR A 136 1.96 8.85 -16.87
C TYR A 136 0.54 9.30 -16.50
N VAL A 137 0.44 10.35 -15.70
CA VAL A 137 -0.85 10.93 -15.30
C VAL A 137 -1.54 11.58 -16.49
N MET A 138 -0.82 12.38 -17.28
CA MET A 138 -1.35 13.05 -18.47
C MET A 138 -1.78 12.07 -19.55
N ALA A 139 -1.09 10.94 -19.68
CA ALA A 139 -1.46 9.88 -20.61
C ALA A 139 -2.60 8.97 -20.07
N GLY A 140 -3.14 9.24 -18.87
CA GLY A 140 -4.16 8.41 -18.23
C GLY A 140 -3.69 7.01 -17.81
N LYS A 141 -2.37 6.77 -17.82
CA LYS A 141 -1.77 5.50 -17.40
C LYS A 141 -1.76 5.31 -15.89
N ILE A 142 -1.73 6.41 -15.15
CA ILE A 142 -1.89 6.42 -13.70
C ILE A 142 -3.22 7.09 -13.37
N LYS A 143 -4.12 6.34 -12.79
CA LYS A 143 -5.41 6.80 -12.30
C LYS A 143 -5.33 7.09 -10.82
N HIS A 144 -6.02 8.14 -10.39
CA HIS A 144 -6.14 8.47 -8.98
C HIS A 144 -7.62 8.68 -8.62
N ARG A 145 -7.93 8.51 -7.35
CA ARG A 145 -9.26 8.79 -6.80
C ARG A 145 -9.11 9.71 -5.60
N ALA A 146 -9.89 10.78 -5.57
CA ALA A 146 -10.02 11.66 -4.42
C ALA A 146 -11.35 11.39 -3.70
N HIS A 147 -11.31 11.37 -2.38
CA HIS A 147 -12.47 11.42 -1.51
C HIS A 147 -12.52 12.82 -0.92
N VAL A 148 -13.39 13.65 -1.46
CA VAL A 148 -13.53 15.04 -1.03
C VAL A 148 -14.60 15.12 0.04
N ILE A 149 -14.29 15.78 1.16
CA ILE A 149 -15.25 16.16 2.21
C ILE A 149 -15.30 17.68 2.27
N GLU A 150 -16.47 18.24 2.54
CA GLU A 150 -16.69 19.68 2.56
C GLU A 150 -16.54 20.25 4.00
N GLY A 151 -15.95 21.44 4.11
CA GLY A 151 -15.82 22.23 5.32
C GLY A 151 -14.69 21.81 6.25
N LEU A 152 -14.04 22.79 6.86
CA LEU A 152 -12.94 22.56 7.81
C LEU A 152 -13.41 21.77 9.05
N GLU A 153 -14.64 21.95 9.47
CA GLU A 153 -15.29 21.27 10.58
C GLU A 153 -15.32 19.74 10.40
N SER A 154 -15.35 19.26 9.16
CA SER A 154 -15.35 17.85 8.82
C SER A 154 -13.95 17.19 8.91
N SER A 155 -12.90 17.95 9.19
CA SER A 155 -11.50 17.46 9.16
C SER A 155 -11.24 16.34 10.15
N ILE A 156 -11.83 16.38 11.35
CA ILE A 156 -11.66 15.36 12.39
C ILE A 156 -12.33 14.05 11.96
N ASP A 157 -13.54 14.13 11.42
CA ASP A 157 -14.26 12.97 10.90
C ASP A 157 -13.50 12.38 9.70
N GLY A 158 -12.96 13.24 8.82
CA GLY A 158 -12.07 12.85 7.74
C GLY A 158 -10.83 12.09 8.23
N LEU A 159 -10.19 12.56 9.30
CA LEU A 159 -9.05 11.85 9.89
C LEU A 159 -9.45 10.46 10.39
N ASN A 160 -10.60 10.34 11.06
CA ASN A 160 -11.13 9.06 11.51
C ASN A 160 -11.38 8.08 10.35
N LEU A 161 -11.80 8.57 9.17
CA LEU A 161 -11.94 7.74 7.98
C LEU A 161 -10.62 7.09 7.53
N LEU A 162 -9.47 7.74 7.76
CA LEU A 162 -8.17 7.16 7.44
C LEU A 162 -7.86 5.96 8.33
N PHE A 163 -8.12 6.06 9.63
CA PHE A 163 -7.86 4.98 10.60
C PHE A 163 -8.82 3.80 10.44
N THR A 164 -10.09 4.07 10.10
CA THR A 164 -11.09 3.01 9.86
C THR A 164 -11.03 2.41 8.47
N GLY A 165 -10.26 3.02 7.55
CA GLY A 165 -10.22 2.64 6.15
C GLY A 165 -11.51 2.97 5.40
N GLY A 166 -12.31 3.93 5.87
CA GLY A 166 -13.56 4.37 5.22
C GLY A 166 -13.35 5.24 3.98
N ASN A 167 -12.17 5.83 3.82
CA ASN A 167 -11.85 6.68 2.67
C ASN A 167 -11.65 5.88 1.37
N LYS A 168 -12.01 6.49 0.25
CA LYS A 168 -11.85 5.92 -1.10
C LYS A 168 -10.85 6.76 -1.91
N GLY A 169 -9.57 6.39 -1.83
CA GLY A 169 -8.47 7.14 -2.43
C GLY A 169 -7.88 8.21 -1.51
N LYS A 170 -7.35 9.30 -2.08
CA LYS A 170 -6.78 10.42 -1.32
C LYS A 170 -7.90 11.24 -0.67
N LEU A 171 -7.90 11.31 0.66
CA LEU A 171 -8.83 12.18 1.38
C LEU A 171 -8.39 13.65 1.26
N ILE A 172 -9.33 14.51 0.93
CA ILE A 172 -9.14 15.96 0.75
C ILE A 172 -10.28 16.67 1.46
N VAL A 173 -9.95 17.67 2.27
CA VAL A 173 -10.93 18.62 2.83
C VAL A 173 -10.98 19.83 1.89
N LYS A 174 -12.16 20.16 1.41
CA LYS A 174 -12.39 21.35 0.61
C LYS A 174 -12.94 22.44 1.55
N LEU A 175 -12.27 23.58 1.58
CA LEU A 175 -12.63 24.75 2.38
C LEU A 175 -13.69 25.58 1.69
#